data_4af3d95f2724f736a93c9ff31a4f2063
#
_entry.id   4af3d95f2724f736a93c9ff31a4f2063
#
_cell.length_a   1.000
_cell.length_b   1.000
_cell.length_c   1.000
_cell.angle_alpha   90.00
_cell.angle_beta   90.00
_cell.angle_gamma   90.00
#
_symmetry.space_group_name_H-M   'P 1'
#
loop_
_entity.id
_entity.type
_entity.pdbx_description
1 polymer ?
#
loop_
_entity_poly.entity_id
_entity_poly.type
_entity_poly.pdbx_seq_one_letter_code
_entity_poly.pdbx_strand_id
1 'polypeptide(L)'
;MNKKIILNGSCSCGNVKYKIINEPLFTQACHCKDCKKSTGSSFVVHTSVFEEDLEIKGKVSSTELPTGSGKGYRAFFCVNCGVFIYCKYNIAPGRVTIRTMTLDKPITPQAHIFVKDKDPWIDITNKEICFDTMYDRKKMWPEESLKKLDNMIIK
;
A
#
# COMPACT_ATOMS: atom_id res chain seq x y z
N MET A 1 9.74 6.50 -25.24
CA MET A 1 8.33 6.11 -24.95
C MET A 1 8.30 5.46 -23.59
N ASN A 2 7.64 6.07 -22.61
CA ASN A 2 7.42 5.42 -21.31
C ASN A 2 6.48 4.24 -21.53
N LYS A 3 6.97 3.03 -21.27
CA LYS A 3 6.17 1.81 -21.37
C LYS A 3 5.10 1.88 -20.30
N LYS A 4 3.84 2.02 -20.70
CA LYS A 4 2.71 2.04 -19.78
C LYS A 4 2.62 0.67 -19.10
N ILE A 5 2.94 0.61 -17.81
CA ILE A 5 2.78 -0.61 -17.01
C ILE A 5 1.33 -0.69 -16.58
N ILE A 6 0.74 -1.86 -16.72
CA ILE A 6 -0.60 -2.17 -16.22
C ILE A 6 -0.48 -3.35 -15.28
N LEU A 7 -0.84 -3.12 -14.01
CA LEU A 7 -0.97 -4.16 -13.01
C LEU A 7 -2.46 -4.41 -12.76
N ASN A 8 -2.85 -5.66 -12.68
CA ASN A 8 -4.22 -6.07 -12.39
C ASN A 8 -4.29 -6.68 -11.00
N GLY A 9 -5.45 -6.57 -10.38
CA GLY A 9 -5.74 -7.22 -9.11
C GLY A 9 -7.24 -7.41 -8.90
N SER A 10 -7.57 -8.20 -7.89
CA SER A 10 -8.96 -8.52 -7.56
C SER A 10 -9.13 -8.95 -6.10
N CYS A 11 -10.37 -8.92 -5.63
CA CYS A 11 -10.74 -9.62 -4.41
C CYS A 11 -10.87 -11.14 -4.64
N SER A 12 -10.97 -11.91 -3.56
CA SER A 12 -11.05 -13.37 -3.62
C SER A 12 -12.24 -13.90 -4.41
N CYS A 13 -13.39 -13.22 -4.39
CA CYS A 13 -14.58 -13.65 -5.13
C CYS A 13 -14.65 -13.13 -6.58
N GLY A 14 -13.71 -12.26 -6.99
CA GLY A 14 -13.66 -11.67 -8.32
C GLY A 14 -14.68 -10.55 -8.60
N ASN A 15 -15.56 -10.21 -7.63
CA ASN A 15 -16.55 -9.14 -7.82
C ASN A 15 -15.92 -7.74 -7.87
N VAL A 16 -14.79 -7.56 -7.20
CA VAL A 16 -14.00 -6.32 -7.33
C VAL A 16 -12.74 -6.65 -8.12
N LYS A 17 -12.55 -5.92 -9.19
CA LYS A 17 -11.35 -5.96 -10.03
C LYS A 17 -10.79 -4.56 -10.18
N TYR A 18 -9.48 -4.43 -10.28
CA TYR A 18 -8.85 -3.14 -10.46
C TYR A 18 -7.61 -3.21 -11.35
N LYS A 19 -7.23 -2.04 -11.88
CA LYS A 19 -6.02 -1.84 -12.66
C LYS A 19 -5.23 -0.68 -12.10
N ILE A 20 -3.93 -0.80 -12.11
CA ILE A 20 -2.98 0.30 -11.87
C ILE A 20 -2.31 0.60 -13.22
N ILE A 21 -2.42 1.84 -13.68
CA ILE A 21 -2.09 2.20 -15.07
C ILE A 21 -0.65 2.65 -15.25
N ASN A 22 0.04 3.03 -14.20
CA ASN A 22 1.43 3.50 -14.23
C ASN A 22 2.28 2.78 -13.19
N GLU A 23 3.59 3.01 -13.22
CA GLU A 23 4.51 2.52 -12.19
C GLU A 23 4.05 2.94 -10.80
N PRO A 24 3.94 2.00 -9.85
CA PRO A 24 3.74 2.33 -8.45
C PRO A 24 4.82 3.25 -7.90
N LEU A 25 4.46 4.06 -6.93
CA LEU A 25 5.39 4.97 -6.28
C LEU A 25 6.41 4.25 -5.42
N PHE A 26 5.94 3.29 -4.62
CA PHE A 26 6.77 2.50 -3.70
C PHE A 26 5.99 1.33 -3.13
N THR A 27 6.68 0.23 -2.84
CA THR A 27 6.12 -0.94 -2.17
C THR A 27 6.92 -1.25 -0.90
N GLN A 28 6.22 -1.45 0.22
CA GLN A 28 6.83 -1.72 1.51
C GLN A 28 6.04 -2.73 2.35
N ALA A 29 6.73 -3.47 3.20
CA ALA A 29 6.13 -4.33 4.20
C ALA A 29 6.06 -3.59 5.55
N CYS A 30 4.88 -3.55 6.17
CA CYS A 30 4.66 -2.89 7.46
C CYS A 30 4.37 -3.92 8.55
N HIS A 31 5.16 -3.88 9.64
CA HIS A 31 5.07 -4.77 10.78
C HIS A 31 4.38 -4.11 12.00
N CYS A 32 3.80 -2.92 11.85
CA CYS A 32 3.18 -2.22 12.98
C CYS A 32 1.93 -2.95 13.50
N LYS A 33 1.62 -2.72 14.78
CA LYS A 33 0.49 -3.36 15.44
C LYS A 33 -0.86 -3.09 14.77
N ASP A 34 -1.07 -1.87 14.25
CA ASP A 34 -2.31 -1.50 13.56
C ASP A 34 -2.49 -2.28 12.25
N CYS A 35 -1.42 -2.39 11.44
CA CYS A 35 -1.46 -3.17 10.20
C CYS A 35 -1.70 -4.65 10.46
N LYS A 36 -1.02 -5.23 11.46
CA LYS A 36 -1.25 -6.62 11.87
C LYS A 36 -2.69 -6.85 12.31
N LYS A 37 -3.23 -5.96 13.14
CA LYS A 37 -4.58 -6.09 13.66
C LYS A 37 -5.66 -5.90 12.59
N SER A 38 -5.48 -4.94 11.69
CA SER A 38 -6.45 -4.66 10.63
C SER A 38 -6.56 -5.76 9.57
N THR A 39 -5.58 -6.64 9.48
CA THR A 39 -5.52 -7.70 8.47
C THR A 39 -5.49 -9.12 9.06
N GLY A 40 -5.26 -9.25 10.37
CA GLY A 40 -5.07 -10.57 11.01
C GLY A 40 -3.80 -11.30 10.53
N SER A 41 -2.79 -10.56 10.07
CA SER A 41 -1.54 -11.08 9.51
C SER A 41 -0.33 -10.58 10.29
N SER A 42 0.81 -11.28 10.22
CA SER A 42 2.05 -10.88 10.89
C SER A 42 2.69 -9.61 10.32
N PHE A 43 2.35 -9.24 9.09
CA PHE A 43 2.68 -7.96 8.44
C PHE A 43 1.83 -7.75 7.20
N VAL A 44 1.87 -6.58 6.64
CA VAL A 44 1.13 -6.23 5.43
C VAL A 44 2.07 -5.64 4.40
N VAL A 45 1.96 -6.07 3.15
CA VAL A 45 2.66 -5.43 2.04
C VAL A 45 1.75 -4.37 1.41
N HIS A 46 2.27 -3.16 1.30
CA HIS A 46 1.60 -1.97 0.79
C HIS A 46 2.25 -1.50 -0.50
N THR A 47 1.44 -1.25 -1.53
CA THR A 47 1.87 -0.60 -2.77
C THR A 47 1.20 0.77 -2.87
N SER A 48 2.00 1.83 -2.83
CA SER A 48 1.53 3.21 -2.96
C SER A 48 1.41 3.60 -4.42
N VAL A 49 0.26 4.14 -4.81
CA VAL A 49 -0.04 4.63 -6.17
C VAL A 49 -0.75 5.97 -6.10
N PHE A 50 -0.80 6.72 -7.19
CA PHE A 50 -1.71 7.86 -7.28
C PHE A 50 -3.15 7.39 -7.46
N GLU A 51 -4.09 8.15 -6.91
CA GLU A 51 -5.52 7.85 -7.03
C GLU A 51 -5.98 7.86 -8.50
N GLU A 52 -5.46 8.78 -9.30
CA GLU A 52 -5.73 8.89 -10.74
C GLU A 52 -5.24 7.69 -11.56
N ASP A 53 -4.28 6.92 -11.04
CA ASP A 53 -3.73 5.71 -11.67
C ASP A 53 -4.50 4.44 -11.30
N LEU A 54 -5.50 4.52 -10.42
CA LEU A 54 -6.26 3.37 -9.95
C LEU A 54 -7.67 3.35 -10.57
N GLU A 55 -7.92 2.37 -11.41
CA GLU A 55 -9.25 2.09 -11.96
C GLU A 55 -9.88 0.89 -11.24
N ILE A 56 -11.05 1.08 -10.63
CA ILE A 56 -11.76 0.03 -9.88
C ILE A 56 -13.11 -0.26 -10.53
N LYS A 57 -13.40 -1.56 -10.66
CA LYS A 57 -14.72 -2.08 -11.05
C LYS A 57 -15.25 -2.99 -9.94
N GLY A 58 -16.54 -2.87 -9.66
CA GLY A 58 -17.19 -3.62 -8.59
C GLY A 58 -17.51 -2.76 -7.38
N LYS A 59 -18.31 -3.30 -6.47
CA LYS A 59 -18.83 -2.56 -5.32
C LYS A 59 -17.94 -2.76 -4.10
N VAL A 60 -17.48 -1.65 -3.51
CA VAL A 60 -16.72 -1.63 -2.28
C VAL A 60 -17.50 -0.94 -1.17
N SER A 61 -17.31 -1.39 0.06
CA SER A 61 -17.69 -0.69 1.29
C SER A 61 -16.46 -0.01 1.88
N SER A 62 -16.65 0.99 2.73
CA SER A 62 -15.55 1.64 3.39
C SER A 62 -15.82 1.91 4.86
N THR A 63 -14.77 1.96 5.65
CA THR A 63 -14.82 2.36 7.06
C THR A 63 -13.60 3.20 7.42
N GLU A 64 -13.79 4.12 8.35
CA GLU A 64 -12.68 4.87 8.96
C GLU A 64 -12.04 4.01 10.05
N LEU A 65 -10.72 3.93 10.02
CA LEU A 65 -9.93 3.23 11.01
C LEU A 65 -8.88 4.18 11.60
N PRO A 66 -8.57 4.07 12.91
CA PRO A 66 -7.50 4.83 13.52
C PRO A 66 -6.14 4.37 12.99
N THR A 67 -5.16 5.26 13.05
CA THR A 67 -3.76 4.93 12.82
C THR A 67 -2.94 5.29 14.05
N GLY A 68 -1.73 4.75 14.15
CA GLY A 68 -0.78 5.12 15.21
C GLY A 68 -0.41 6.62 15.19
N SER A 69 -0.57 7.30 14.06
CA SER A 69 -0.41 8.77 13.96
C SER A 69 -1.60 9.55 14.51
N GLY A 70 -2.73 8.91 14.82
CA GLY A 70 -3.98 9.56 15.27
C GLY A 70 -4.76 10.26 14.16
N LYS A 71 -4.26 10.27 12.91
CA LYS A 71 -4.91 10.98 11.79
C LYS A 71 -5.90 10.12 11.01
N GLY A 72 -5.87 8.81 11.21
CA GLY A 72 -6.79 7.86 10.60
C GLY A 72 -6.59 7.61 9.11
N TYR A 73 -7.33 6.66 8.60
CA TYR A 73 -7.40 6.32 7.19
C TYR A 73 -8.73 5.66 6.87
N ARG A 74 -9.15 5.77 5.63
CA ARG A 74 -10.34 5.09 5.11
C ARG A 74 -9.94 3.79 4.42
N ALA A 75 -10.42 2.67 4.93
CA ALA A 75 -10.20 1.33 4.39
C ALA A 75 -11.36 0.93 3.47
N PHE A 76 -11.06 0.23 2.37
CA PHE A 76 -12.03 -0.19 1.36
C PHE A 76 -12.00 -1.71 1.18
N PHE A 77 -13.18 -2.31 1.24
CA PHE A 77 -13.41 -3.75 1.25
C PHE A 77 -14.39 -4.16 0.15
N CYS A 78 -14.21 -5.35 -0.41
CA CYS A 78 -15.24 -5.95 -1.24
C CYS A 78 -16.52 -6.19 -0.43
N VAL A 79 -17.68 -5.71 -0.91
CA VAL A 79 -18.96 -5.89 -0.19
C VAL A 79 -19.40 -7.34 -0.11
N ASN A 80 -18.92 -8.20 -1.02
CA ASN A 80 -19.33 -9.60 -1.11
C ASN A 80 -18.45 -10.55 -0.29
N CYS A 81 -17.12 -10.43 -0.36
CA CYS A 81 -16.20 -11.35 0.32
C CYS A 81 -15.40 -10.71 1.46
N GLY A 82 -15.53 -9.39 1.69
CA GLY A 82 -14.86 -8.70 2.78
C GLY A 82 -13.36 -8.49 2.61
N VAL A 83 -12.76 -8.86 1.48
CA VAL A 83 -11.32 -8.66 1.26
C VAL A 83 -10.98 -7.18 1.31
N PHE A 84 -10.01 -6.82 2.14
CA PHE A 84 -9.44 -5.47 2.24
C PHE A 84 -8.54 -5.22 1.03
N ILE A 85 -8.93 -4.32 0.14
CA ILE A 85 -8.26 -4.11 -1.15
C ILE A 85 -7.29 -2.93 -1.09
N TYR A 86 -7.74 -1.80 -0.60
CA TYR A 86 -6.94 -0.58 -0.53
C TYR A 86 -7.39 0.36 0.58
N CYS A 87 -6.57 1.35 0.87
CA CYS A 87 -6.92 2.43 1.78
C CYS A 87 -6.40 3.77 1.30
N LYS A 88 -6.98 4.85 1.86
CA LYS A 88 -6.56 6.23 1.69
C LYS A 88 -6.21 6.80 3.04
N TYR A 89 -4.96 7.21 3.23
CA TYR A 89 -4.51 7.86 4.47
C TYR A 89 -4.87 9.34 4.43
N ASN A 90 -5.46 9.86 5.50
CA ASN A 90 -5.87 11.27 5.60
C ASN A 90 -4.67 12.24 5.49
N ILE A 91 -3.48 11.79 5.87
CA ILE A 91 -2.22 12.56 5.74
C ILE A 91 -1.61 12.54 4.33
N ALA A 92 -2.22 11.83 3.38
CA ALA A 92 -1.65 11.60 2.06
C ALA A 92 -2.71 11.72 0.96
N PRO A 93 -3.35 12.90 0.82
CA PRO A 93 -4.38 13.12 -0.19
C PRO A 93 -3.84 12.85 -1.60
N GLY A 94 -4.69 12.35 -2.50
CA GLY A 94 -4.33 11.99 -3.88
C GLY A 94 -3.52 10.70 -4.03
N ARG A 95 -3.22 10.02 -2.92
CA ARG A 95 -2.54 8.70 -2.94
C ARG A 95 -3.44 7.60 -2.39
N VAL A 96 -3.28 6.43 -2.95
CA VAL A 96 -3.94 5.20 -2.54
C VAL A 96 -2.89 4.16 -2.16
N THR A 97 -3.17 3.40 -1.13
CA THR A 97 -2.32 2.29 -0.69
C THR A 97 -3.05 0.97 -0.95
N ILE A 98 -2.57 0.23 -1.94
CA ILE A 98 -3.10 -1.08 -2.31
C ILE A 98 -2.55 -2.15 -1.37
N ARG A 99 -3.37 -3.13 -1.01
CA ARG A 99 -2.91 -4.37 -0.38
C ARG A 99 -2.23 -5.22 -1.45
N THR A 100 -0.91 -5.25 -1.48
CA THR A 100 -0.10 -5.80 -2.59
C THR A 100 -0.47 -7.24 -2.93
N MET A 101 -0.84 -8.06 -1.93
CA MET A 101 -1.21 -9.46 -2.14
C MET A 101 -2.56 -9.65 -2.85
N THR A 102 -3.32 -8.58 -3.11
CA THR A 102 -4.51 -8.61 -3.98
C THR A 102 -4.18 -8.37 -5.46
N LEU A 103 -2.93 -8.05 -5.80
CA LEU A 103 -2.44 -8.00 -7.18
C LEU A 103 -2.27 -9.43 -7.73
N ASP A 104 -2.55 -9.61 -9.02
CA ASP A 104 -2.34 -10.89 -9.73
C ASP A 104 -0.85 -11.28 -9.77
N LYS A 105 0.03 -10.27 -9.81
CA LYS A 105 1.49 -10.42 -9.68
C LYS A 105 1.98 -9.53 -8.55
N PRO A 106 2.23 -10.08 -7.36
CA PRO A 106 2.74 -9.33 -6.23
C PRO A 106 4.09 -8.68 -6.52
N ILE A 107 4.30 -7.50 -5.94
CA ILE A 107 5.54 -6.73 -6.04
C ILE A 107 6.37 -7.00 -4.78
N THR A 108 7.65 -7.26 -4.96
CA THR A 108 8.59 -7.41 -3.84
C THR A 108 8.71 -6.09 -3.07
N PRO A 109 8.60 -6.10 -1.74
CA PRO A 109 8.76 -4.89 -0.95
C PRO A 109 10.20 -4.36 -1.03
N GLN A 110 10.32 -3.05 -1.19
CA GLN A 110 11.59 -2.32 -1.24
C GLN A 110 12.08 -1.90 0.15
N ALA A 111 11.21 -1.98 1.15
CA ALA A 111 11.53 -1.71 2.55
C ALA A 111 10.63 -2.49 3.50
N HIS A 112 11.15 -2.76 4.70
CA HIS A 112 10.39 -3.24 5.85
C HIS A 112 10.37 -2.15 6.92
N ILE A 113 9.17 -1.73 7.34
CA ILE A 113 8.99 -0.65 8.33
C ILE A 113 8.34 -1.17 9.60
N PHE A 114 8.57 -0.45 10.71
CA PHE A 114 8.13 -0.83 12.05
C PHE A 114 8.59 -2.24 12.47
N VAL A 115 9.83 -2.60 12.09
CA VAL A 115 10.39 -3.93 12.43
C VAL A 115 10.62 -4.11 13.92
N LYS A 116 10.61 -3.03 14.73
CA LYS A 116 10.58 -3.12 16.20
C LYS A 116 9.35 -3.89 16.75
N ASP A 117 8.25 -3.88 15.99
CA ASP A 117 7.01 -4.59 16.32
C ASP A 117 6.88 -5.93 15.57
N LYS A 118 7.91 -6.33 14.83
CA LYS A 118 7.95 -7.58 14.06
C LYS A 118 7.80 -8.80 14.98
N ASP A 119 7.00 -9.75 14.55
CA ASP A 119 6.87 -11.01 15.27
C ASP A 119 8.19 -11.82 15.23
N PRO A 120 8.58 -12.52 16.32
CA PRO A 120 9.89 -13.15 16.44
C PRO A 120 10.13 -14.30 15.45
N TRP A 121 9.07 -14.95 14.96
CA TRP A 121 9.17 -16.03 13.95
C TRP A 121 9.35 -15.52 12.51
N ILE A 122 9.25 -14.21 12.25
CA ILE A 122 9.49 -13.63 10.93
C ILE A 122 10.96 -13.28 10.79
N ASP A 123 11.65 -13.95 9.87
CA ASP A 123 13.02 -13.61 9.51
C ASP A 123 13.03 -12.75 8.23
N ILE A 124 13.82 -11.68 8.25
CA ILE A 124 14.05 -10.80 7.11
C ILE A 124 15.54 -10.87 6.77
N THR A 125 15.85 -11.48 5.65
CA THR A 125 17.24 -11.75 5.25
C THR A 125 18.04 -10.48 4.99
N ASN A 126 17.47 -9.53 4.21
CA ASN A 126 18.13 -8.27 3.92
C ASN A 126 17.86 -7.23 5.01
N LYS A 127 18.83 -7.01 5.88
CA LYS A 127 18.70 -6.04 6.99
C LYS A 127 18.86 -4.58 6.54
N GLU A 128 19.45 -4.30 5.39
CA GLU A 128 19.67 -2.95 4.89
C GLU A 128 18.37 -2.20 4.56
N ILE A 129 17.30 -2.96 4.24
CA ILE A 129 15.98 -2.40 3.95
C ILE A 129 15.02 -2.46 5.15
N CYS A 130 15.54 -2.75 6.36
CA CYS A 130 14.77 -2.85 7.60
C CYS A 130 14.90 -1.58 8.43
N PHE A 131 13.76 -1.04 8.87
CA PHE A 131 13.67 0.19 9.65
C PHE A 131 12.81 -0.04 10.90
N ASP A 132 13.32 0.32 12.07
CA ASP A 132 12.60 0.18 13.35
C ASP A 132 11.26 0.92 13.36
N THR A 133 11.20 2.07 12.68
CA THR A 133 9.98 2.86 12.45
C THR A 133 9.82 3.15 10.97
N MET A 134 9.76 4.41 10.58
CA MET A 134 9.75 4.85 9.17
C MET A 134 11.17 5.20 8.71
N TYR A 135 11.37 5.18 7.42
CA TYR A 135 12.58 5.65 6.74
C TYR A 135 12.43 7.11 6.27
N ASP A 136 13.54 7.70 5.88
CA ASP A 136 13.55 8.96 5.13
C ASP A 136 13.13 8.69 3.67
N ARG A 137 11.95 9.18 3.30
CA ARG A 137 11.40 9.00 1.96
C ARG A 137 12.34 9.47 0.86
N LYS A 138 13.02 10.61 1.04
CA LYS A 138 13.94 11.15 0.04
C LYS A 138 15.13 10.24 -0.25
N LYS A 139 15.50 9.38 0.72
CA LYS A 139 16.61 8.42 0.58
C LYS A 139 16.15 7.08 0.02
N MET A 140 14.88 6.72 0.23
CA MET A 140 14.38 5.37 -0.08
C MET A 140 13.57 5.28 -1.37
N TRP A 141 12.80 6.32 -1.69
CA TRP A 141 11.95 6.26 -2.87
C TRP A 141 12.75 6.53 -4.15
N PRO A 142 12.38 5.88 -5.27
CA PRO A 142 12.95 6.20 -6.57
C PRO A 142 12.79 7.68 -6.90
N GLU A 143 13.81 8.26 -7.52
CA GLU A 143 13.82 9.69 -7.89
C GLU A 143 12.60 10.08 -8.74
N GLU A 144 12.18 9.21 -9.67
CA GLU A 144 10.99 9.43 -10.49
C GLU A 144 9.71 9.50 -9.64
N SER A 145 9.59 8.66 -8.60
CA SER A 145 8.46 8.69 -7.68
C SER A 145 8.42 9.98 -6.86
N LEU A 146 9.58 10.48 -6.44
CA LEU A 146 9.70 11.76 -5.73
C LEU A 146 9.31 12.94 -6.63
N LYS A 147 9.80 12.97 -7.87
CA LYS A 147 9.42 14.00 -8.86
C LYS A 147 7.92 14.01 -9.15
N LYS A 148 7.30 12.84 -9.27
CA LYS A 148 5.85 12.73 -9.46
C LYS A 148 5.07 13.30 -8.27
N LEU A 149 5.52 13.03 -7.04
CA LEU A 149 4.91 13.59 -5.83
C LEU A 149 5.00 15.10 -5.78
N ASP A 150 6.16 15.67 -6.07
CA ASP A 150 6.38 17.11 -6.06
C ASP A 150 5.45 17.79 -7.08
N ASN A 151 5.31 17.23 -8.27
CA ASN A 151 4.41 17.74 -9.31
C ASN A 151 2.91 17.66 -8.91
N MET A 152 2.52 16.71 -8.08
CA MET A 152 1.15 16.62 -7.57
C MET A 152 0.84 17.70 -6.53
N ILE A 153 1.81 18.05 -5.69
CA ILE A 153 1.65 19.06 -4.63
C ILE A 153 1.52 20.48 -5.21
N ILE A 154 2.05 20.70 -6.41
CA ILE A 154 2.05 22.02 -7.09
C ILE A 154 0.71 22.30 -7.85
N LYS A 155 -0.12 21.27 -8.06
CA LYS A 155 -1.45 21.41 -8.67
C LYS A 155 -2.53 21.66 -7.62
#